data_a41aeb4ff5939478448a65ad0937befd
#
_entry.id   a41aeb4ff5939478448a65ad0937befd
#
_cell.length_a   1.000
_cell.length_b   1.000
_cell.length_c   1.000
_cell.angle_alpha   90.00
_cell.angle_beta   90.00
_cell.angle_gamma   90.00
#
_symmetry.space_group_name_H-M   'P 1'
#
loop_
_entity.id
_entity.type
_entity.pdbx_description
1 polymer ?
#
loop_
_entity_poly.entity_id
_entity_poly.type
_entity_poly.pdbx_seq_one_letter_code
_entity_poly.pdbx_strand_id
1 'polypeptide(L)'
;MTGKWKRIARAHFEEPSRRRGLLVAFEGPDGSGKTTQRKLFKTWLRAAGEYKVVTTKWNSSDLVKPLIKQRKNARALSPEEFSLLHAADFRHRMDQEVLPALWEGQLVIADRFLFTGLARDVARGLDLDWVLKLYQPLVWPDLVFYFAVSPRTSTERVAASRIPSFYEAGRDVTQLDDPTESYLQFITRVIREYESLAIIFNFIKVNAEQSINEQHHELRRLFREGQQRPWSDWNLDAFGEWLAQSGGRA
;
A
#
# COMPACT_ATOMS: atom_id res chain seq x y z
N MET A 1 -15.43 -21.66 9.72
CA MET A 1 -14.66 -21.26 8.50
C MET A 1 -13.77 -22.41 8.04
N THR A 2 -13.88 -22.78 6.79
CA THR A 2 -13.23 -23.95 6.23
C THR A 2 -11.72 -23.74 6.08
N GLY A 3 -10.92 -24.79 6.38
CA GLY A 3 -9.45 -24.79 6.29
C GLY A 3 -8.85 -24.45 4.90
N LYS A 4 -9.72 -24.20 3.91
CA LYS A 4 -9.35 -23.77 2.56
C LYS A 4 -8.69 -22.38 2.56
N TRP A 5 -9.25 -21.39 3.29
CA TRP A 5 -8.74 -20.02 3.34
C TRP A 5 -7.45 -19.89 4.17
N LYS A 6 -7.32 -20.69 5.25
CA LYS A 6 -6.05 -20.78 6.00
C LYS A 6 -4.91 -21.35 5.15
N ARG A 7 -5.22 -22.28 4.22
CA ARG A 7 -4.23 -22.80 3.25
C ARG A 7 -3.89 -21.76 2.18
N ILE A 8 -4.87 -21.02 1.68
CA ILE A 8 -4.64 -19.97 0.68
C ILE A 8 -3.77 -18.86 1.28
N ALA A 9 -4.12 -18.33 2.46
CA ALA A 9 -3.30 -17.33 3.13
C ALA A 9 -1.86 -17.82 3.36
N ARG A 10 -1.66 -19.06 3.84
CA ARG A 10 -0.32 -19.63 4.04
C ARG A 10 0.45 -19.91 2.74
N ALA A 11 -0.23 -20.31 1.66
CA ALA A 11 0.41 -20.60 0.38
C ALA A 11 0.82 -19.33 -0.39
N HIS A 12 0.24 -18.19 -0.04
CA HIS A 12 0.48 -16.92 -0.75
C HIS A 12 1.59 -16.08 -0.12
N PHE A 13 2.04 -16.41 1.09
CA PHE A 13 2.97 -15.58 1.85
C PHE A 13 4.19 -16.39 2.28
N GLU A 14 5.36 -16.07 1.72
CA GLU A 14 6.63 -16.63 2.20
C GLU A 14 6.97 -16.05 3.58
N GLU A 15 7.31 -16.93 4.53
CA GLU A 15 7.72 -16.53 5.88
C GLU A 15 8.92 -15.57 5.85
N PRO A 16 8.91 -14.47 6.63
CA PRO A 16 10.06 -13.58 6.79
C PRO A 16 11.32 -14.26 7.32
N SER A 17 11.18 -15.45 7.92
CA SER A 17 12.25 -16.19 8.62
C SER A 17 13.49 -16.50 7.78
N ARG A 18 13.41 -16.43 6.45
CA ARG A 18 14.55 -16.71 5.55
C ARG A 18 15.34 -15.47 5.12
N ARG A 19 14.85 -14.27 5.41
CA ARG A 19 15.54 -13.03 5.04
C ARG A 19 16.25 -12.41 6.23
N ARG A 20 17.37 -11.73 5.98
CA ARG A 20 18.18 -11.08 7.03
C ARG A 20 17.77 -9.63 7.27
N GLY A 21 17.11 -8.97 6.30
CA GLY A 21 16.71 -7.56 6.35
C GLY A 21 15.26 -7.36 6.78
N LEU A 22 14.89 -6.10 7.04
CA LEU A 22 13.55 -5.67 7.41
C LEU A 22 12.85 -4.98 6.26
N LEU A 23 11.58 -5.33 6.01
CA LEU A 23 10.70 -4.66 5.06
C LEU A 23 9.62 -3.87 5.80
N VAL A 24 9.65 -2.55 5.66
CA VAL A 24 8.69 -1.63 6.29
C VAL A 24 7.88 -0.95 5.19
N ALA A 25 6.57 -1.19 5.16
CA ALA A 25 5.67 -0.57 4.20
C ALA A 25 4.98 0.67 4.80
N PHE A 26 4.93 1.76 4.03
CA PHE A 26 4.19 2.97 4.33
C PHE A 26 2.97 3.03 3.43
N GLU A 27 1.78 2.85 4.00
CA GLU A 27 0.51 2.73 3.29
C GLU A 27 -0.48 3.82 3.68
N GLY A 28 -1.47 4.05 2.83
CA GLY A 28 -2.54 5.00 3.06
C GLY A 28 -2.87 5.87 1.83
N PRO A 29 -3.92 6.71 1.89
CA PRO A 29 -4.39 7.53 0.79
C PRO A 29 -3.42 8.65 0.42
N ASP A 30 -3.65 9.30 -0.73
CA ASP A 30 -2.93 10.52 -1.07
C ASP A 30 -3.31 11.62 -0.07
N GLY A 31 -2.44 12.61 0.13
CA GLY A 31 -2.66 13.66 1.14
C GLY A 31 -2.45 13.22 2.60
N SER A 32 -2.14 11.95 2.90
CA SER A 32 -1.90 11.48 4.29
C SER A 32 -0.50 11.80 4.84
N GLY A 33 0.37 12.49 4.11
CA GLY A 33 1.69 12.89 4.60
C GLY A 33 2.77 11.80 4.55
N LYS A 34 2.47 10.59 4.04
CA LYS A 34 3.42 9.46 3.95
C LYS A 34 4.80 9.84 3.41
N THR A 35 4.85 10.57 2.31
CA THR A 35 6.12 10.94 1.66
C THR A 35 6.99 11.81 2.56
N THR A 36 6.39 12.71 3.32
CA THR A 36 7.09 13.55 4.30
C THR A 36 7.63 12.68 5.43
N GLN A 37 6.78 11.84 6.01
CA GLN A 37 7.17 10.95 7.11
C GLN A 37 8.22 9.93 6.68
N ARG A 38 8.12 9.37 5.47
CA ARG A 38 9.15 8.49 4.93
C ARG A 38 10.53 9.15 4.84
N LYS A 39 10.57 10.41 4.38
CA LYS A 39 11.84 11.17 4.31
C LYS A 39 12.42 11.39 5.71
N LEU A 40 11.62 11.86 6.65
CA LEU A 40 12.04 12.08 8.04
C LEU A 40 12.48 10.77 8.72
N PHE A 41 11.71 9.69 8.51
CA PHE A 41 12.01 8.39 9.06
C PHE A 41 13.32 7.80 8.52
N LYS A 42 13.55 7.91 7.21
CA LYS A 42 14.83 7.52 6.59
C LYS A 42 16.00 8.29 7.18
N THR A 43 15.87 9.62 7.36
CA THR A 43 16.90 10.47 7.95
C THR A 43 17.20 10.04 9.39
N TRP A 44 16.16 9.79 10.17
CA TRP A 44 16.30 9.33 11.55
C TRP A 44 17.00 7.97 11.65
N LEU A 45 16.62 6.97 10.86
CA LEU A 45 17.26 5.66 10.83
C LEU A 45 18.75 5.73 10.44
N ARG A 46 19.07 6.59 9.47
CA ARG A 46 20.46 6.80 9.06
C ARG A 46 21.30 7.46 10.15
N ALA A 47 20.72 8.41 10.87
CA ALA A 47 21.39 9.07 11.99
C ALA A 47 21.62 8.13 13.16
N ALA A 48 20.75 7.15 13.38
CA ALA A 48 20.93 6.11 14.39
C ALA A 48 22.06 5.11 14.04
N GLY A 49 22.40 4.99 12.74
CA GLY A 49 23.50 4.13 12.28
C GLY A 49 23.24 2.62 12.38
N GLU A 50 22.04 2.20 12.77
CA GLU A 50 21.69 0.79 13.01
C GLU A 50 21.40 0.02 11.73
N TYR A 51 21.01 0.73 10.64
CA TYR A 51 20.56 0.11 9.39
C TYR A 51 21.15 0.76 8.16
N LYS A 52 21.54 -0.06 7.19
CA LYS A 52 21.68 0.37 5.81
C LYS A 52 20.26 0.46 5.20
N VAL A 53 19.82 1.67 4.84
CA VAL A 53 18.43 1.94 4.45
C VAL A 53 18.30 2.13 2.94
N VAL A 54 17.50 1.28 2.32
CA VAL A 54 17.04 1.36 0.92
C VAL A 54 15.59 1.85 0.88
N THR A 55 15.21 2.53 -0.19
CA THR A 55 13.82 2.98 -0.38
C THR A 55 13.34 2.59 -1.76
N THR A 56 12.17 1.97 -1.82
CA THR A 56 11.45 1.73 -3.07
C THR A 56 10.14 2.53 -3.07
N LYS A 57 9.60 2.83 -4.25
CA LYS A 57 8.38 3.61 -4.39
C LYS A 57 7.45 2.97 -5.41
N TRP A 58 6.16 3.00 -5.13
CA TRP A 58 5.12 2.55 -6.07
C TRP A 58 5.23 3.27 -7.42
N ASN A 59 5.09 2.49 -8.50
CA ASN A 59 5.18 3.00 -9.87
C ASN A 59 6.55 3.68 -10.16
N SER A 60 7.64 3.02 -9.81
CA SER A 60 9.00 3.52 -10.01
C SER A 60 9.90 2.61 -10.86
N SER A 61 9.42 1.42 -11.27
CA SER A 61 10.15 0.55 -12.19
C SER A 61 10.53 1.31 -13.46
N ASP A 62 11.80 1.33 -13.79
CA ASP A 62 12.31 1.98 -15.01
C ASP A 62 11.81 1.27 -16.27
N LEU A 63 11.53 -0.03 -16.20
CA LEU A 63 10.99 -0.85 -17.28
C LEU A 63 9.49 -0.56 -17.56
N VAL A 64 8.67 -0.50 -16.51
CA VAL A 64 7.19 -0.51 -16.65
C VAL A 64 6.59 0.90 -16.57
N LYS A 65 7.19 1.78 -15.77
CA LYS A 65 6.70 3.15 -15.56
C LYS A 65 6.50 3.98 -16.85
N PRO A 66 7.37 3.91 -17.87
CA PRO A 66 7.14 4.64 -19.11
C PRO A 66 5.84 4.23 -19.79
N LEU A 67 5.54 2.92 -19.85
CA LEU A 67 4.32 2.37 -20.42
C LEU A 67 3.09 2.82 -19.61
N ILE A 68 3.14 2.70 -18.28
CA ILE A 68 2.06 3.18 -17.41
C ILE A 68 1.78 4.67 -17.67
N LYS A 69 2.82 5.50 -17.77
CA LYS A 69 2.69 6.93 -18.05
C LYS A 69 2.02 7.20 -19.38
N GLN A 70 2.46 6.51 -20.44
CA GLN A 70 1.89 6.63 -21.79
C GLN A 70 0.39 6.29 -21.79
N ARG A 71 0.02 5.15 -21.22
CA ARG A 71 -1.38 4.67 -21.19
C ARG A 71 -2.26 5.57 -20.30
N LYS A 72 -1.76 6.04 -19.18
CA LYS A 72 -2.47 7.02 -18.32
C LYS A 72 -2.71 8.34 -19.03
N ASN A 73 -1.73 8.85 -19.78
CA ASN A 73 -1.89 10.09 -20.54
C ASN A 73 -2.95 9.96 -21.64
N ALA A 74 -3.02 8.81 -22.29
CA ALA A 74 -4.04 8.50 -23.29
C ALA A 74 -5.44 8.24 -22.69
N ARG A 75 -5.58 8.14 -21.34
CA ARG A 75 -6.82 7.75 -20.65
C ARG A 75 -7.42 6.44 -21.18
N ALA A 76 -6.57 5.49 -21.53
CA ALA A 76 -6.94 4.29 -22.26
C ALA A 76 -6.79 3.00 -21.42
N LEU A 77 -6.59 3.12 -20.10
CA LEU A 77 -6.49 1.97 -19.21
C LEU A 77 -7.87 1.55 -18.71
N SER A 78 -8.23 0.28 -18.92
CA SER A 78 -9.29 -0.34 -18.14
C SER A 78 -8.82 -0.58 -16.69
N PRO A 79 -9.73 -0.85 -15.73
CA PRO A 79 -9.34 -1.24 -14.38
C PRO A 79 -8.38 -2.44 -14.35
N GLU A 80 -8.62 -3.46 -15.19
CA GLU A 80 -7.78 -4.66 -15.28
C GLU A 80 -6.39 -4.34 -15.84
N GLU A 81 -6.31 -3.57 -16.93
CA GLU A 81 -5.03 -3.15 -17.51
C GLU A 81 -4.23 -2.30 -16.51
N PHE A 82 -4.92 -1.42 -15.78
CA PHE A 82 -4.31 -0.62 -14.71
C PHE A 82 -3.69 -1.52 -13.64
N SER A 83 -4.42 -2.54 -13.17
CA SER A 83 -3.95 -3.49 -12.15
C SER A 83 -2.78 -4.33 -12.66
N LEU A 84 -2.88 -4.91 -13.88
CA LEU A 84 -1.82 -5.69 -14.50
C LEU A 84 -0.49 -4.92 -14.63
N LEU A 85 -0.56 -3.68 -15.09
CA LEU A 85 0.64 -2.85 -15.24
C LEU A 85 1.27 -2.48 -13.89
N HIS A 86 0.47 -2.21 -12.86
CA HIS A 86 0.99 -1.93 -11.53
C HIS A 86 1.53 -3.19 -10.84
N ALA A 87 0.95 -4.37 -11.09
CA ALA A 87 1.49 -5.64 -10.62
C ALA A 87 2.84 -5.96 -11.30
N ALA A 88 2.97 -5.68 -12.60
CA ALA A 88 4.25 -5.81 -13.30
C ALA A 88 5.32 -4.86 -12.75
N ASP A 89 4.98 -3.57 -12.49
CA ASP A 89 5.87 -2.62 -11.81
C ASP A 89 6.29 -3.15 -10.43
N PHE A 90 5.34 -3.64 -9.66
CA PHE A 90 5.60 -4.20 -8.34
C PHE A 90 6.56 -5.39 -8.42
N ARG A 91 6.32 -6.35 -9.32
CA ARG A 91 7.17 -7.54 -9.49
C ARG A 91 8.60 -7.16 -9.88
N HIS A 92 8.76 -6.28 -10.88
CA HIS A 92 10.08 -5.83 -11.29
C HIS A 92 10.85 -5.19 -10.13
N ARG A 93 10.22 -4.31 -9.34
CA ARG A 93 10.86 -3.70 -8.17
C ARG A 93 11.18 -4.72 -7.07
N MET A 94 10.31 -5.71 -6.85
CA MET A 94 10.60 -6.79 -5.92
C MET A 94 11.90 -7.50 -6.29
N ASP A 95 12.06 -7.87 -7.56
CA ASP A 95 13.22 -8.63 -8.02
C ASP A 95 14.51 -7.80 -8.10
N GLN A 96 14.42 -6.52 -8.47
CA GLN A 96 15.58 -5.66 -8.70
C GLN A 96 16.02 -4.83 -7.49
N GLU A 97 15.10 -4.48 -6.59
CA GLU A 97 15.38 -3.56 -5.49
C GLU A 97 15.17 -4.20 -4.12
N VAL A 98 14.00 -4.81 -3.90
CA VAL A 98 13.55 -5.21 -2.55
C VAL A 98 14.24 -6.50 -2.11
N LEU A 99 14.12 -7.57 -2.88
CA LEU A 99 14.70 -8.88 -2.51
C LEU A 99 16.22 -8.83 -2.35
N PRO A 100 17.00 -8.23 -3.27
CA PRO A 100 18.45 -8.12 -3.08
C PRO A 100 18.82 -7.38 -1.80
N ALA A 101 18.15 -6.26 -1.49
CA ALA A 101 18.41 -5.49 -0.28
C ALA A 101 18.08 -6.28 1.00
N LEU A 102 16.99 -7.04 1.00
CA LEU A 102 16.60 -7.89 2.15
C LEU A 102 17.60 -9.03 2.37
N TRP A 103 18.09 -9.67 1.31
CA TRP A 103 19.11 -10.72 1.40
C TRP A 103 20.46 -10.19 1.93
N GLU A 104 20.78 -8.93 1.62
CA GLU A 104 21.96 -8.25 2.17
C GLU A 104 21.76 -7.76 3.63
N GLY A 105 20.63 -8.02 4.25
CA GLY A 105 20.34 -7.59 5.62
C GLY A 105 19.98 -6.12 5.77
N GLN A 106 19.58 -5.44 4.68
CA GLN A 106 19.25 -4.02 4.71
C GLN A 106 17.82 -3.79 5.16
N LEU A 107 17.53 -2.57 5.65
CA LEU A 107 16.16 -2.14 5.91
C LEU A 107 15.59 -1.48 4.65
N VAL A 108 14.50 -2.04 4.15
CA VAL A 108 13.78 -1.52 2.98
C VAL A 108 12.55 -0.75 3.46
N ILE A 109 12.42 0.53 3.07
CA ILE A 109 11.21 1.33 3.25
C ILE A 109 10.47 1.39 1.91
N ALA A 110 9.29 0.80 1.84
CA ALA A 110 8.41 0.87 0.70
C ALA A 110 7.42 2.04 0.84
N ASP A 111 7.53 3.06 -0.03
CA ASP A 111 6.50 4.11 -0.19
C ASP A 111 5.39 3.54 -1.06
N ARG A 112 4.40 2.97 -0.43
CA ARG A 112 3.36 2.07 -0.95
C ARG A 112 3.91 0.68 -1.33
N PHE A 113 3.17 -0.31 -0.98
CA PHE A 113 3.44 -1.71 -1.26
C PHE A 113 2.22 -2.38 -1.90
N LEU A 114 2.10 -3.70 -1.83
CA LEU A 114 0.98 -4.44 -2.43
C LEU A 114 -0.40 -3.98 -1.98
N PHE A 115 -0.53 -3.48 -0.74
CA PHE A 115 -1.82 -3.03 -0.19
C PHE A 115 -2.41 -1.82 -0.91
N THR A 116 -1.55 -0.98 -1.50
CA THR A 116 -2.00 0.09 -2.41
C THR A 116 -2.70 -0.50 -3.64
N GLY A 117 -2.17 -1.60 -4.22
CA GLY A 117 -2.83 -2.33 -5.30
C GLY A 117 -4.16 -2.89 -4.83
N LEU A 118 -4.16 -3.69 -3.76
CA LEU A 118 -5.38 -4.29 -3.21
C LEU A 118 -6.48 -3.23 -2.95
N ALA A 119 -6.15 -2.16 -2.21
CA ALA A 119 -7.14 -1.15 -1.85
C ALA A 119 -7.68 -0.39 -3.07
N ARG A 120 -6.81 -0.02 -4.02
CA ARG A 120 -7.21 0.81 -5.18
C ARG A 120 -7.91 -0.01 -6.27
N ASP A 121 -7.53 -1.26 -6.45
CA ASP A 121 -8.06 -2.11 -7.51
C ASP A 121 -9.42 -2.68 -7.11
N VAL A 122 -9.60 -3.09 -5.84
CA VAL A 122 -10.91 -3.47 -5.29
C VAL A 122 -11.87 -2.26 -5.26
N ALA A 123 -11.36 -1.05 -4.92
CA ALA A 123 -12.16 0.18 -4.99
C ALA A 123 -12.61 0.54 -6.43
N ARG A 124 -11.93 -0.01 -7.47
CA ARG A 124 -12.34 0.05 -8.88
C ARG A 124 -13.34 -1.02 -9.30
N GLY A 125 -13.69 -1.93 -8.40
CA GLY A 125 -14.64 -3.00 -8.67
C GLY A 125 -13.99 -4.32 -9.14
N LEU A 126 -12.65 -4.44 -9.10
CA LEU A 126 -12.00 -5.69 -9.45
C LEU A 126 -12.17 -6.75 -8.35
N ASP A 127 -12.27 -7.99 -8.79
CA ASP A 127 -12.34 -9.14 -7.89
C ASP A 127 -11.04 -9.29 -7.08
N LEU A 128 -11.20 -9.39 -5.76
CA LEU A 128 -10.08 -9.43 -4.84
C LEU A 128 -9.19 -10.66 -5.02
N ASP A 129 -9.77 -11.85 -5.27
CA ASP A 129 -9.01 -13.08 -5.47
C ASP A 129 -8.15 -12.99 -6.73
N TRP A 130 -8.70 -12.37 -7.79
CA TRP A 130 -7.95 -12.09 -9.01
C TRP A 130 -6.80 -11.11 -8.75
N VAL A 131 -7.04 -9.99 -8.05
CA VAL A 131 -6.00 -9.01 -7.72
C VAL A 131 -4.91 -9.64 -6.85
N LEU A 132 -5.26 -10.43 -5.83
CA LEU A 132 -4.28 -11.14 -5.00
C LEU A 132 -3.37 -12.06 -5.82
N LYS A 133 -3.93 -12.77 -6.80
CA LYS A 133 -3.16 -13.65 -7.69
C LYS A 133 -2.14 -12.92 -8.54
N LEU A 134 -2.42 -11.68 -8.95
CA LEU A 134 -1.48 -10.87 -9.75
C LEU A 134 -0.19 -10.54 -9.02
N TYR A 135 -0.26 -10.36 -7.70
CA TYR A 135 0.91 -9.94 -6.90
C TYR A 135 1.76 -11.11 -6.39
N GLN A 136 1.37 -12.37 -6.67
CA GLN A 136 2.11 -13.55 -6.24
C GLN A 136 3.37 -13.83 -7.06
N PRO A 137 4.40 -14.49 -6.46
CA PRO A 137 4.56 -14.79 -5.05
C PRO A 137 4.87 -13.54 -4.23
N LEU A 138 4.38 -13.49 -2.98
CA LEU A 138 4.47 -12.32 -2.12
C LEU A 138 5.57 -12.46 -1.07
N VAL A 139 6.30 -11.37 -0.83
CA VAL A 139 7.11 -11.17 0.36
C VAL A 139 6.35 -10.25 1.30
N TRP A 140 6.09 -10.71 2.50
CA TRP A 140 5.32 -9.96 3.47
C TRP A 140 6.17 -8.88 4.15
N PRO A 141 5.65 -7.64 4.35
CA PRO A 141 6.33 -6.64 5.15
C PRO A 141 6.38 -7.07 6.63
N ASP A 142 7.49 -6.78 7.32
CA ASP A 142 7.60 -6.98 8.76
C ASP A 142 6.74 -5.98 9.53
N LEU A 143 6.64 -4.76 9.01
CA LEU A 143 5.80 -3.70 9.57
C LEU A 143 5.05 -2.97 8.46
N VAL A 144 3.77 -2.70 8.68
CA VAL A 144 2.95 -1.86 7.82
C VAL A 144 2.44 -0.67 8.61
N PHE A 145 2.92 0.51 8.29
CA PHE A 145 2.42 1.77 8.83
C PHE A 145 1.31 2.31 7.94
N TYR A 146 0.09 2.33 8.46
CA TYR A 146 -1.06 2.89 7.78
C TYR A 146 -1.32 4.32 8.27
N PHE A 147 -1.07 5.30 7.41
CA PHE A 147 -1.32 6.72 7.67
C PHE A 147 -2.81 7.02 7.46
N ALA A 148 -3.58 6.85 8.53
CA ALA A 148 -5.02 7.01 8.53
C ALA A 148 -5.40 8.50 8.50
N VAL A 149 -6.20 8.88 7.52
CA VAL A 149 -6.74 10.24 7.33
C VAL A 149 -8.17 10.14 6.83
N SER A 150 -9.02 11.10 7.19
CA SER A 150 -10.39 11.14 6.68
C SER A 150 -10.43 11.41 5.17
N PRO A 151 -11.48 10.93 4.45
CA PRO A 151 -11.65 11.24 3.03
C PRO A 151 -11.66 12.76 2.76
N ARG A 152 -12.29 13.53 3.63
CA ARG A 152 -12.36 14.98 3.54
C ARG A 152 -10.97 15.62 3.64
N THR A 153 -10.22 15.32 4.71
CA THR A 153 -8.86 15.86 4.90
C THR A 153 -7.91 15.45 3.77
N SER A 154 -8.01 14.19 3.29
CA SER A 154 -7.25 13.74 2.10
C SER A 154 -7.57 14.60 0.88
N THR A 155 -8.86 14.83 0.61
CA THR A 155 -9.33 15.62 -0.53
C THR A 155 -8.88 17.08 -0.42
N GLU A 156 -9.07 17.72 0.72
CA GLU A 156 -8.66 19.10 0.97
C GLU A 156 -7.14 19.28 0.75
N ARG A 157 -6.32 18.38 1.29
CA ARG A 157 -4.85 18.44 1.13
C ARG A 157 -4.39 18.21 -0.30
N VAL A 158 -5.03 17.30 -1.03
CA VAL A 158 -4.70 17.06 -2.45
C VAL A 158 -5.12 18.27 -3.27
N ALA A 159 -6.34 18.78 -3.11
CA ALA A 159 -6.85 19.94 -3.85
C ALA A 159 -6.05 21.21 -3.58
N ALA A 160 -5.55 21.41 -2.35
CA ALA A 160 -4.67 22.53 -2.00
C ALA A 160 -3.29 22.46 -2.69
N SER A 161 -2.86 21.28 -3.11
CA SER A 161 -1.55 21.08 -3.73
C SER A 161 -1.60 21.00 -5.26
N ARG A 162 -2.64 20.41 -5.83
CA ARG A 162 -2.84 20.18 -7.26
C ARG A 162 -4.25 19.70 -7.60
N ILE A 163 -4.61 19.76 -8.86
CA ILE A 163 -5.78 19.03 -9.37
C ILE A 163 -5.44 17.54 -9.45
N PRO A 164 -6.25 16.64 -8.86
CA PRO A 164 -6.02 15.20 -9.00
C PRO A 164 -6.04 14.75 -10.46
N SER A 165 -5.10 13.91 -10.86
CA SER A 165 -5.09 13.35 -12.21
C SER A 165 -6.26 12.39 -12.46
N PHE A 166 -6.58 12.07 -13.72
CA PHE A 166 -7.73 11.28 -14.10
C PHE A 166 -7.87 9.96 -13.30
N TYR A 167 -6.83 9.13 -13.24
CA TYR A 167 -6.84 7.87 -12.51
C TYR A 167 -6.64 8.03 -10.99
N GLU A 168 -6.02 9.12 -10.55
CA GLU A 168 -5.90 9.44 -9.14
C GLU A 168 -7.26 9.82 -8.56
N ALA A 169 -8.02 10.59 -9.32
CA ALA A 169 -9.40 10.97 -8.99
C ALA A 169 -10.40 9.81 -9.12
N GLY A 170 -10.01 8.69 -9.74
CA GLY A 170 -10.93 7.58 -10.00
C GLY A 170 -11.98 7.88 -11.07
N ARG A 171 -11.74 8.85 -11.97
CA ARG A 171 -12.69 9.23 -13.02
C ARG A 171 -12.95 8.11 -14.04
N ASP A 172 -12.07 7.12 -14.06
CA ASP A 172 -12.22 5.87 -14.80
C ASP A 172 -13.39 5.01 -14.31
N VAL A 173 -13.82 5.19 -13.05
CA VAL A 173 -14.89 4.37 -12.42
C VAL A 173 -16.00 5.19 -11.74
N THR A 174 -15.78 6.45 -11.44
CA THR A 174 -16.82 7.34 -10.88
C THR A 174 -17.65 8.00 -11.95
N GLN A 175 -17.07 8.21 -13.14
CA GLN A 175 -17.65 8.92 -14.28
C GLN A 175 -18.07 10.37 -13.98
N LEU A 176 -17.54 10.97 -12.91
CA LEU A 176 -17.79 12.35 -12.54
C LEU A 176 -16.85 13.29 -13.28
N ASP A 177 -17.38 14.43 -13.74
CA ASP A 177 -16.60 15.44 -14.46
C ASP A 177 -15.71 16.27 -13.57
N ASP A 178 -16.19 16.66 -12.37
CA ASP A 178 -15.38 17.39 -11.41
C ASP A 178 -14.30 16.49 -10.80
N PRO A 179 -12.99 16.83 -10.95
CA PRO A 179 -11.91 15.98 -10.44
C PRO A 179 -11.88 15.87 -8.90
N THR A 180 -12.33 16.90 -8.19
CA THR A 180 -12.31 16.93 -6.72
C THR A 180 -13.44 16.10 -6.14
N GLU A 181 -14.65 16.21 -6.70
CA GLU A 181 -15.80 15.40 -6.34
C GLU A 181 -15.53 13.90 -6.63
N SER A 182 -15.03 13.62 -7.83
CA SER A 182 -14.60 12.27 -8.22
C SER A 182 -13.56 11.71 -7.26
N TYR A 183 -12.54 12.51 -6.92
CA TYR A 183 -11.53 12.11 -5.95
C TYR A 183 -12.13 11.79 -4.59
N LEU A 184 -13.00 12.65 -4.06
CA LEU A 184 -13.66 12.41 -2.77
C LEU A 184 -14.44 11.08 -2.77
N GLN A 185 -15.21 10.83 -3.82
CA GLN A 185 -15.97 9.60 -3.95
C GLN A 185 -15.06 8.37 -4.02
N PHE A 186 -14.03 8.43 -4.87
CA PHE A 186 -13.10 7.32 -5.07
C PHE A 186 -12.23 7.06 -3.83
N ILE A 187 -11.67 8.12 -3.22
CA ILE A 187 -10.80 7.97 -2.05
C ILE A 187 -11.56 7.44 -0.84
N THR A 188 -12.86 7.72 -0.74
CA THR A 188 -13.73 7.15 0.29
C THR A 188 -13.81 5.63 0.15
N ARG A 189 -13.94 5.11 -1.08
CA ARG A 189 -13.89 3.66 -1.34
C ARG A 189 -12.53 3.07 -0.98
N VAL A 190 -11.44 3.70 -1.42
CA VAL A 190 -10.06 3.27 -1.14
C VAL A 190 -9.76 3.24 0.35
N ILE A 191 -10.18 4.26 1.11
CA ILE A 191 -9.99 4.29 2.57
C ILE A 191 -10.75 3.15 3.26
N ARG A 192 -11.96 2.84 2.80
CA ARG A 192 -12.72 1.68 3.33
C ARG A 192 -11.94 0.37 3.15
N GLU A 193 -11.34 0.16 1.99
CA GLU A 193 -10.52 -1.04 1.75
C GLU A 193 -9.26 -1.04 2.63
N TYR A 194 -8.59 0.11 2.82
CA TYR A 194 -7.46 0.20 3.75
C TYR A 194 -7.85 -0.08 5.20
N GLU A 195 -9.02 0.36 5.66
CA GLU A 195 -9.50 0.06 7.01
C GLU A 195 -9.73 -1.44 7.20
N SER A 196 -10.33 -2.11 6.20
CA SER A 196 -10.49 -3.57 6.21
C SER A 196 -9.13 -4.29 6.22
N LEU A 197 -8.20 -3.88 5.35
CA LEU A 197 -6.83 -4.42 5.32
C LEU A 197 -6.09 -4.20 6.65
N ALA A 198 -6.27 -3.04 7.28
CA ALA A 198 -5.62 -2.72 8.54
C ALA A 198 -6.08 -3.64 9.69
N ILE A 199 -7.35 -4.04 9.69
CA ILE A 199 -7.90 -5.00 10.66
C ILE A 199 -7.37 -6.42 10.38
N ILE A 200 -7.41 -6.85 9.11
CA ILE A 200 -7.03 -8.19 8.68
C ILE A 200 -5.55 -8.46 8.98
N PHE A 201 -4.70 -7.51 8.59
CA PHE A 201 -3.25 -7.67 8.58
C PHE A 201 -2.56 -6.94 9.74
N ASN A 202 -3.35 -6.52 10.73
CA ASN A 202 -2.88 -5.86 11.95
C ASN A 202 -1.90 -4.70 11.68
N PHE A 203 -2.30 -3.77 10.77
CA PHE A 203 -1.48 -2.61 10.46
C PHE A 203 -1.29 -1.71 11.68
N ILE A 204 -0.13 -1.09 11.76
CA ILE A 204 0.16 -0.07 12.75
C ILE A 204 -0.43 1.26 12.23
N LYS A 205 -1.56 1.70 12.80
CA LYS A 205 -2.18 2.97 12.42
C LYS A 205 -1.38 4.15 12.98
N VAL A 206 -1.09 5.10 12.10
CA VAL A 206 -0.53 6.42 12.43
C VAL A 206 -1.60 7.45 12.16
N ASN A 207 -1.94 8.27 13.15
CA ASN A 207 -2.91 9.34 12.97
C ASN A 207 -2.35 10.45 12.07
N ALA A 208 -2.73 10.44 10.80
CA ALA A 208 -2.25 11.39 9.80
C ALA A 208 -2.96 12.76 9.84
N GLU A 209 -3.85 12.99 10.81
CA GLU A 209 -4.46 14.30 11.05
C GLU A 209 -3.67 15.18 12.02
N GLN A 210 -2.71 14.60 12.73
CA GLN A 210 -1.77 15.30 13.61
C GLN A 210 -0.74 16.13 12.82
N SER A 211 0.01 16.97 13.53
CA SER A 211 1.13 17.70 12.96
C SER A 211 2.25 16.76 12.47
N ILE A 212 3.10 17.25 11.56
CA ILE A 212 4.24 16.48 11.02
C ILE A 212 5.14 15.96 12.15
N ASN A 213 5.41 16.78 13.15
CA ASN A 213 6.30 16.43 14.26
C ASN A 213 5.69 15.37 15.18
N GLU A 214 4.41 15.48 15.53
CA GLU A 214 3.70 14.48 16.34
C GLU A 214 3.66 13.15 15.62
N GLN A 215 3.25 13.12 14.35
CA GLN A 215 3.29 11.90 13.52
C GLN A 215 4.68 11.27 13.50
N HIS A 216 5.74 12.08 13.34
CA HIS A 216 7.10 11.55 13.29
C HIS A 216 7.56 10.99 14.62
N HIS A 217 7.18 11.63 15.73
CA HIS A 217 7.47 11.13 17.08
C HIS A 217 6.75 9.80 17.34
N GLU A 218 5.48 9.73 17.03
CA GLU A 218 4.67 8.53 17.15
C GLU A 218 5.22 7.38 16.28
N LEU A 219 5.55 7.66 15.01
CA LEU A 219 6.10 6.68 14.09
C LEU A 219 7.39 6.03 14.61
N ARG A 220 8.30 6.83 15.20
CA ARG A 220 9.54 6.30 15.80
C ARG A 220 9.28 5.41 17.00
N ARG A 221 8.32 5.78 17.86
CA ARG A 221 7.92 4.96 19.01
C ARG A 221 7.32 3.63 18.50
N LEU A 222 6.35 3.69 17.60
CA LEU A 222 5.67 2.53 17.05
C LEU A 222 6.62 1.60 16.27
N PHE A 223 7.64 2.13 15.61
CA PHE A 223 8.66 1.30 14.96
C PHE A 223 9.46 0.47 15.97
N ARG A 224 9.90 1.08 17.07
CA ARG A 224 10.64 0.36 18.13
C ARG A 224 9.79 -0.71 18.79
N GLU A 225 8.53 -0.41 19.08
CA GLU A 225 7.56 -1.35 19.65
C GLU A 225 7.16 -2.45 18.64
N GLY A 226 6.99 -2.09 17.37
CA GLY A 226 6.56 -2.99 16.32
C GLY A 226 7.57 -4.08 15.98
N GLN A 227 8.86 -3.83 16.14
CA GLN A 227 9.91 -4.85 15.96
C GLN A 227 9.79 -6.03 16.94
N GLN A 228 9.03 -5.88 18.01
CA GLN A 228 8.80 -6.92 19.02
C GLN A 228 7.51 -7.71 18.75
N ARG A 229 6.71 -7.34 17.73
CA ARG A 229 5.45 -8.02 17.41
C ARG A 229 5.70 -9.25 16.54
N PRO A 230 5.08 -10.40 16.85
CA PRO A 230 5.07 -11.51 15.93
C PRO A 230 4.25 -11.13 14.69
N TRP A 231 4.78 -11.36 13.51
CA TRP A 231 4.11 -11.09 12.23
C TRP A 231 2.89 -12.01 11.97
N SER A 232 2.71 -13.04 12.79
CA SER A 232 1.66 -14.07 12.67
C SER A 232 0.28 -13.67 13.19
N ASP A 233 0.11 -12.46 13.75
CA ASP A 233 -1.14 -12.02 14.38
C ASP A 233 -2.17 -11.51 13.37
N TRP A 234 -2.36 -12.23 12.28
CA TRP A 234 -3.38 -11.87 11.30
C TRP A 234 -4.77 -12.31 11.73
N ASN A 235 -5.74 -11.43 11.55
CA ASN A 235 -7.13 -11.77 11.75
C ASN A 235 -7.68 -12.52 10.52
N LEU A 236 -7.45 -13.83 10.49
CA LEU A 236 -7.86 -14.69 9.37
C LEU A 236 -9.39 -14.80 9.22
N ASP A 237 -10.15 -14.52 10.27
CA ASP A 237 -11.62 -14.51 10.22
C ASP A 237 -12.11 -13.26 9.50
N ALA A 238 -11.57 -12.07 9.85
CA ALA A 238 -11.82 -10.85 9.11
C ALA A 238 -11.36 -10.92 7.64
N PHE A 239 -10.28 -11.64 7.33
CA PHE A 239 -9.84 -11.89 5.96
C PHE A 239 -10.88 -12.68 5.16
N GLY A 240 -11.45 -13.73 5.76
CA GLY A 240 -12.51 -14.52 5.11
C GLY A 240 -13.80 -13.72 4.87
N GLU A 241 -14.18 -12.85 5.82
CA GLU A 241 -15.35 -11.95 5.66
C GLU A 241 -15.12 -10.92 4.56
N TRP A 242 -13.96 -10.31 4.51
CA TRP A 242 -13.59 -9.34 3.48
C TRP A 242 -13.62 -9.96 2.07
N LEU A 243 -13.05 -11.17 1.91
CA LEU A 243 -13.13 -11.95 0.65
C LEU A 243 -14.57 -12.20 0.20
N ALA A 244 -15.44 -12.62 1.14
CA ALA A 244 -16.84 -12.91 0.84
C ALA A 244 -17.62 -11.65 0.40
N GLN A 245 -17.31 -10.49 1.00
CA GLN A 245 -17.95 -9.21 0.66
C GLN A 245 -17.43 -8.63 -0.67
N SER A 246 -16.19 -8.91 -1.05
CA SER A 246 -15.57 -8.40 -2.28
C SER A 246 -15.98 -9.22 -3.51
N GLY A 247 -16.19 -10.55 -3.36
CA GLY A 247 -16.65 -11.43 -4.45
C GLY A 247 -18.13 -11.31 -4.83
N GLY A 248 -18.92 -10.56 -4.06
CA GLY A 248 -20.35 -10.33 -4.33
C GLY A 248 -20.68 -8.99 -5.00
N ARG A 249 -19.66 -8.24 -5.43
CA ARG A 249 -19.83 -6.89 -6.04
C ARG A 249 -19.65 -6.88 -7.57
N ALA A 250 -19.73 -8.04 -8.21
CA ALA A 250 -19.73 -8.17 -9.67
C ALA A 250 -21.13 -7.94 -10.26
#